data_a18ec18f8c72394ecb5efb2c4836a7ba
#
_entry.id   a18ec18f8c72394ecb5efb2c4836a7ba
#
_cell.length_a   1.000
_cell.length_b   1.000
_cell.length_c   1.000
_cell.angle_alpha   90.00
_cell.angle_beta   90.00
_cell.angle_gamma   90.00
#
_symmetry.space_group_name_H-M   'P 1'
#
loop_
_entity.id
_entity.type
_entity.pdbx_description
1 polymer ?
#
loop_
_entity_poly.entity_id
_entity_poly.type
_entity_poly.pdbx_seq_one_letter_code
_entity_poly.pdbx_strand_id
1 'polypeptide(L)'
;MLEKMSIIDERGYKAVRMAHLATIGSHHVNGVAALHSELVKTQLMPEFYDLWPHKFTNVTNGVTPRRWIVSSNPALTNVLDEYLGTDWVTNMDSLKKLEENQYDSELLEKVASTKIIGKHNLATYIFDNLGIYVDTNSIFDVQVKRIHEYKRQHLLALWIVHQYLRIKNGVDVVPRTVIFGGKAAPGYYMAKLIVQFICDIAEVVNSDPDMKGKLCVVFLPNYSVKLGEKVYPAADLSEQISTAGKEASGTGNMKFQMNGCLLYTSDAADD
;
A
#
# COMPACT_ATOMS: atom_id res chain seq x y z
N MET A 1 -3.16 33.94 19.24
CA MET A 1 -3.33 32.63 19.91
C MET A 1 -4.80 32.18 19.87
N LEU A 2 -5.77 32.90 20.45
CA LEU A 2 -7.18 32.47 20.49
C LEU A 2 -7.77 32.16 19.10
N GLU A 3 -7.56 32.99 18.10
CA GLU A 3 -8.04 32.73 16.73
C GLU A 3 -7.47 31.44 16.13
N LYS A 4 -6.17 31.17 16.35
CA LYS A 4 -5.50 29.95 15.85
C LYS A 4 -6.01 28.67 16.50
N MET A 5 -6.45 28.75 17.76
CA MET A 5 -6.95 27.61 18.54
C MET A 5 -8.49 27.50 18.51
N SER A 6 -9.20 28.47 17.96
CA SER A 6 -10.67 28.47 17.90
C SER A 6 -11.19 27.21 17.20
N ILE A 7 -12.23 26.61 17.79
CA ILE A 7 -12.97 25.48 17.20
C ILE A 7 -13.77 25.94 15.97
N ILE A 8 -14.15 27.23 15.93
CA ILE A 8 -14.93 27.81 14.82
C ILE A 8 -13.99 28.61 13.92
N ASP A 9 -14.01 28.32 12.64
CA ASP A 9 -13.43 29.17 11.60
C ASP A 9 -14.48 30.19 11.17
N GLU A 10 -14.16 31.47 11.35
CA GLU A 10 -15.05 32.59 10.99
C GLU A 10 -14.54 33.41 9.79
N ARG A 11 -13.44 32.96 9.14
CA ARG A 11 -12.83 33.60 7.97
C ARG A 11 -13.63 33.29 6.70
N GLY A 12 -14.84 33.77 6.58
CA GLY A 12 -15.75 33.50 5.47
C GLY A 12 -16.97 32.71 5.90
N TYR A 13 -17.23 31.54 5.33
CA TYR A 13 -18.33 30.67 5.79
C TYR A 13 -17.97 30.02 7.13
N LYS A 14 -18.83 30.20 8.14
CA LYS A 14 -18.60 29.61 9.47
C LYS A 14 -18.54 28.09 9.39
N ALA A 15 -17.42 27.51 9.81
CA ALA A 15 -17.19 26.08 9.80
C ALA A 15 -16.53 25.60 11.10
N VAL A 16 -16.80 24.36 11.47
CA VAL A 16 -16.14 23.71 12.62
C VAL A 16 -14.79 23.17 12.19
N ARG A 17 -13.73 23.57 12.88
CA ARG A 17 -12.40 22.97 12.75
C ARG A 17 -12.37 21.65 13.50
N MET A 18 -12.71 20.56 12.82
CA MET A 18 -12.87 19.24 13.44
C MET A 18 -11.61 18.74 14.14
N ALA A 19 -10.43 19.01 13.60
CA ALA A 19 -9.17 18.64 14.24
C ALA A 19 -8.95 19.36 15.59
N HIS A 20 -9.29 20.65 15.68
CA HIS A 20 -9.23 21.41 16.92
C HIS A 20 -10.25 20.89 17.95
N LEU A 21 -11.50 20.65 17.51
CA LEU A 21 -12.53 20.07 18.37
C LEU A 21 -12.08 18.70 18.91
N ALA A 22 -11.53 17.84 18.07
CA ALA A 22 -11.04 16.54 18.47
C ALA A 22 -9.86 16.64 19.46
N THR A 23 -8.91 17.57 19.23
CA THR A 23 -7.75 17.81 20.12
C THR A 23 -8.20 18.29 21.50
N ILE A 24 -9.17 19.18 21.55
CA ILE A 24 -9.70 19.71 22.81
C ILE A 24 -10.49 18.64 23.57
N GLY A 25 -11.36 17.92 22.87
CA GLY A 25 -12.29 16.96 23.46
C GLY A 25 -11.69 15.58 23.80
N SER A 26 -10.48 15.26 23.33
CA SER A 26 -9.84 13.97 23.59
C SER A 26 -8.86 14.02 24.78
N HIS A 27 -8.63 12.86 25.39
CA HIS A 27 -7.61 12.71 26.44
C HIS A 27 -6.20 12.69 25.88
N HIS A 28 -6.00 12.10 24.66
CA HIS A 28 -4.72 11.96 24.01
C HIS A 28 -4.82 12.35 22.53
N VAL A 29 -3.76 12.95 22.02
CA VAL A 29 -3.50 13.23 20.61
C VAL A 29 -2.33 12.35 20.20
N ASN A 30 -2.59 11.36 19.36
CA ASN A 30 -1.61 10.34 19.02
C ASN A 30 -1.05 10.52 17.61
N GLY A 31 0.27 10.56 17.47
CA GLY A 31 0.95 10.34 16.22
C GLY A 31 1.14 8.84 15.96
N VAL A 32 1.12 8.42 14.70
CA VAL A 32 1.16 7.00 14.29
C VAL A 32 2.53 6.54 13.78
N ALA A 33 3.54 7.41 13.89
CA ALA A 33 4.97 7.15 13.73
C ALA A 33 5.75 8.23 14.50
N ALA A 34 7.01 7.98 14.84
CA ALA A 34 7.83 8.92 15.61
C ALA A 34 7.94 10.29 14.92
N LEU A 35 8.38 10.32 13.68
CA LEU A 35 8.49 11.54 12.88
C LEU A 35 7.14 12.27 12.78
N HIS A 36 6.06 11.56 12.47
CA HIS A 36 4.73 12.14 12.37
C HIS A 36 4.28 12.75 13.70
N SER A 37 4.60 12.11 14.83
CA SER A 37 4.29 12.64 16.17
C SER A 37 4.99 13.99 16.41
N GLU A 38 6.24 14.14 15.97
CA GLU A 38 6.96 15.41 16.04
C GLU A 38 6.36 16.46 15.10
N LEU A 39 5.97 16.09 13.89
CA LEU A 39 5.28 17.00 12.97
C LEU A 39 3.92 17.48 13.53
N VAL A 40 3.19 16.61 14.22
CA VAL A 40 1.94 17.01 14.90
C VAL A 40 2.20 18.07 15.96
N LYS A 41 3.24 17.91 16.77
CA LYS A 41 3.61 18.85 17.83
C LYS A 41 4.14 20.18 17.29
N THR A 42 4.97 20.14 16.25
CA THR A 42 5.75 21.30 15.81
C THR A 42 5.11 22.06 14.65
N GLN A 43 4.32 21.39 13.80
CA GLN A 43 3.76 21.99 12.60
C GLN A 43 2.24 22.02 12.57
N LEU A 44 1.58 20.94 13.00
CA LEU A 44 0.15 20.82 12.85
C LEU A 44 -0.63 21.46 14.00
N MET A 45 -0.19 21.23 15.23
CA MET A 45 -0.89 21.63 16.47
C MET A 45 0.05 22.26 17.52
N PRO A 46 1.00 23.15 17.14
CA PRO A 46 2.01 23.67 18.08
C PRO A 46 1.38 24.40 19.26
N GLU A 47 0.35 25.22 19.04
CA GLU A 47 -0.29 25.99 20.11
C GLU A 47 -1.01 25.06 21.13
N PHE A 48 -1.54 23.94 20.66
CA PHE A 48 -2.16 22.94 21.56
C PHE A 48 -1.11 22.13 22.30
N TYR A 49 0.05 21.86 21.66
CA TYR A 49 1.16 21.19 22.31
C TYR A 49 1.75 22.06 23.44
N ASP A 50 1.94 23.36 23.20
CA ASP A 50 2.40 24.31 24.22
C ASP A 50 1.48 24.35 25.43
N LEU A 51 0.15 24.25 25.19
CA LEU A 51 -0.84 24.32 26.28
C LEU A 51 -1.01 22.97 27.00
N TRP A 52 -0.96 21.85 26.29
CA TRP A 52 -1.20 20.51 26.85
C TRP A 52 -0.18 19.47 26.35
N PRO A 53 1.12 19.63 26.64
CA PRO A 53 2.15 18.73 26.12
C PRO A 53 1.94 17.25 26.52
N HIS A 54 1.34 17.02 27.70
CA HIS A 54 1.04 15.68 28.21
C HIS A 54 -0.01 14.91 27.41
N LYS A 55 -0.82 15.59 26.60
CA LYS A 55 -1.80 14.93 25.71
C LYS A 55 -1.15 14.25 24.50
N PHE A 56 0.03 14.73 24.09
CA PHE A 56 0.65 14.29 22.83
C PHE A 56 1.51 13.04 23.05
N THR A 57 1.11 11.97 22.41
CA THR A 57 1.74 10.65 22.53
C THR A 57 2.11 10.10 21.17
N ASN A 58 2.94 9.06 21.14
CA ASN A 58 3.22 8.27 19.94
C ASN A 58 2.90 6.80 20.21
N VAL A 59 2.09 6.21 19.33
CA VAL A 59 1.94 4.76 19.19
C VAL A 59 2.05 4.44 17.72
N THR A 60 3.20 3.92 17.32
CA THR A 60 3.47 3.57 15.92
C THR A 60 2.51 2.47 15.45
N ASN A 61 1.97 2.65 14.25
CA ASN A 61 1.12 1.65 13.62
C ASN A 61 1.84 0.31 13.46
N GLY A 62 1.06 -0.75 13.49
CA GLY A 62 1.52 -2.11 13.24
C GLY A 62 0.43 -2.94 12.57
N VAL A 63 0.79 -4.16 12.20
CA VAL A 63 -0.11 -5.13 11.60
C VAL A 63 0.08 -6.49 12.26
N THR A 64 -1.00 -7.28 12.35
CA THR A 64 -0.93 -8.60 12.98
C THR A 64 -0.49 -9.69 11.98
N PRO A 65 0.56 -10.49 12.30
CA PRO A 65 0.98 -11.61 11.46
C PRO A 65 -0.09 -12.70 11.36
N ARG A 66 -0.91 -12.87 12.38
CA ARG A 66 -2.00 -13.86 12.40
C ARG A 66 -2.97 -13.66 11.24
N ARG A 67 -3.30 -12.43 10.88
CA ARG A 67 -4.14 -12.16 9.71
C ARG A 67 -3.32 -12.10 8.43
N TRP A 68 -2.20 -11.37 8.45
CA TRP A 68 -1.52 -10.94 7.23
C TRP A 68 -0.45 -11.92 6.73
N ILE A 69 -0.19 -12.99 7.49
CA ILE A 69 0.57 -14.17 7.04
C ILE A 69 -0.32 -15.42 7.24
N VAL A 70 -0.63 -15.80 8.49
CA VAL A 70 -1.25 -17.10 8.79
C VAL A 70 -2.57 -17.29 8.05
N SER A 71 -3.49 -16.31 8.14
CA SER A 71 -4.81 -16.41 7.48
C SER A 71 -4.76 -16.14 5.99
N SER A 72 -3.95 -15.16 5.55
CA SER A 72 -3.95 -14.72 4.14
C SER A 72 -3.01 -15.52 3.24
N ASN A 73 -1.99 -16.16 3.80
CA ASN A 73 -0.97 -16.91 3.06
C ASN A 73 -0.62 -18.24 3.74
N PRO A 74 -1.55 -19.20 3.74
CA PRO A 74 -1.31 -20.53 4.37
C PRO A 74 -0.10 -21.26 3.77
N ALA A 75 0.18 -21.07 2.48
CA ALA A 75 1.35 -21.68 1.84
C ALA A 75 2.66 -21.18 2.47
N LEU A 76 2.80 -19.87 2.66
CA LEU A 76 3.97 -19.31 3.34
C LEU A 76 4.00 -19.69 4.83
N THR A 77 2.85 -19.75 5.49
CA THR A 77 2.73 -20.20 6.89
C THR A 77 3.34 -21.60 7.06
N ASN A 78 3.00 -22.52 6.19
CA ASN A 78 3.52 -23.91 6.25
C ASN A 78 5.05 -23.95 6.10
N VAL A 79 5.61 -23.12 5.22
CA VAL A 79 7.07 -23.01 5.08
C VAL A 79 7.71 -22.45 6.35
N LEU A 80 7.13 -21.39 6.91
CA LEU A 80 7.64 -20.80 8.16
C LEU A 80 7.54 -21.76 9.33
N ASP A 81 6.45 -22.50 9.46
CA ASP A 81 6.25 -23.49 10.53
C ASP A 81 7.26 -24.66 10.43
N GLU A 82 7.62 -25.07 9.21
CA GLU A 82 8.62 -26.11 8.96
C GLU A 82 10.02 -25.68 9.45
N TYR A 83 10.42 -24.43 9.19
CA TYR A 83 11.78 -23.96 9.50
C TYR A 83 11.91 -23.35 10.90
N LEU A 84 10.84 -22.82 11.47
CA LEU A 84 10.88 -22.04 12.71
C LEU A 84 10.06 -22.66 13.86
N GLY A 85 9.24 -23.70 13.58
CA GLY A 85 8.16 -24.09 14.48
C GLY A 85 7.03 -23.05 14.48
N THR A 86 6.04 -23.19 15.35
CA THR A 86 4.82 -22.34 15.34
C THR A 86 4.91 -21.08 16.20
N ASP A 87 5.94 -20.95 17.04
CA ASP A 87 6.06 -19.86 18.01
C ASP A 87 6.29 -18.47 17.38
N TRP A 88 6.77 -18.43 16.14
CA TRP A 88 6.99 -17.17 15.41
C TRP A 88 5.71 -16.32 15.27
N VAL A 89 4.54 -16.94 15.29
CA VAL A 89 3.23 -16.25 15.17
C VAL A 89 3.01 -15.24 16.30
N THR A 90 3.58 -15.51 17.47
CA THR A 90 3.51 -14.63 18.65
C THR A 90 4.86 -13.97 18.96
N ASN A 91 5.96 -14.46 18.41
CA ASN A 91 7.30 -13.93 18.54
C ASN A 91 7.95 -13.73 17.18
N MET A 92 7.67 -12.58 16.54
CA MET A 92 8.16 -12.24 15.20
C MET A 92 9.68 -12.14 15.09
N ASP A 93 10.40 -11.94 16.20
CA ASP A 93 11.86 -11.94 16.20
C ASP A 93 12.45 -13.30 15.79
N SER A 94 11.67 -14.37 15.93
CA SER A 94 12.06 -15.71 15.46
C SER A 94 12.30 -15.77 13.96
N LEU A 95 11.69 -14.88 13.17
CA LEU A 95 11.93 -14.81 11.71
C LEU A 95 13.40 -14.50 11.36
N LYS A 96 14.15 -13.85 12.25
CA LYS A 96 15.59 -13.57 12.05
C LYS A 96 16.41 -14.85 11.86
N LYS A 97 15.94 -15.98 12.41
CA LYS A 97 16.60 -17.28 12.22
C LYS A 97 16.65 -17.74 10.76
N LEU A 98 15.75 -17.21 9.91
CA LEU A 98 15.80 -17.51 8.47
C LEU A 98 17.05 -16.95 7.78
N GLU A 99 17.73 -15.94 8.38
CA GLU A 99 18.98 -15.42 7.87
C GLU A 99 20.09 -16.50 7.80
N GLU A 100 20.03 -17.47 8.73
CA GLU A 100 20.96 -18.60 8.74
C GLU A 100 20.77 -19.53 7.52
N ASN A 101 19.58 -19.52 6.94
CA ASN A 101 19.18 -20.35 5.79
C ASN A 101 19.04 -19.53 4.49
N GLN A 102 19.60 -18.32 4.42
CA GLN A 102 19.43 -17.41 3.27
C GLN A 102 19.96 -17.94 1.93
N TYR A 103 20.83 -18.96 1.95
CA TYR A 103 21.37 -19.63 0.78
C TYR A 103 20.88 -21.08 0.63
N ASP A 104 19.94 -21.52 1.45
CA ASP A 104 19.32 -22.84 1.34
C ASP A 104 18.39 -22.86 0.11
N SER A 105 18.79 -23.64 -0.90
CA SER A 105 18.06 -23.75 -2.16
C SER A 105 16.65 -24.31 -1.97
N GLU A 106 16.44 -25.22 -1.02
CA GLU A 106 15.13 -25.82 -0.73
C GLU A 106 14.17 -24.78 -0.13
N LEU A 107 14.65 -23.98 0.84
CA LEU A 107 13.87 -22.88 1.40
C LEU A 107 13.51 -21.86 0.33
N LEU A 108 14.47 -21.46 -0.51
CA LEU A 108 14.24 -20.47 -1.58
C LEU A 108 13.22 -20.96 -2.60
N GLU A 109 13.28 -22.24 -3.02
CA GLU A 109 12.30 -22.85 -3.91
C GLU A 109 10.91 -22.93 -3.28
N LYS A 110 10.81 -23.32 -1.99
CA LYS A 110 9.54 -23.33 -1.24
C LYS A 110 8.93 -21.93 -1.18
N VAL A 111 9.70 -20.92 -0.81
CA VAL A 111 9.22 -19.52 -0.75
C VAL A 111 8.77 -19.04 -2.14
N ALA A 112 9.55 -19.30 -3.19
CA ALA A 112 9.17 -18.96 -4.56
C ALA A 112 7.85 -19.62 -4.97
N SER A 113 7.66 -20.91 -4.62
CA SER A 113 6.43 -21.66 -4.88
C SER A 113 5.22 -21.01 -4.19
N THR A 114 5.37 -20.50 -2.96
CA THR A 114 4.25 -19.80 -2.27
C THR A 114 3.83 -18.54 -3.02
N LYS A 115 4.78 -17.81 -3.59
CA LYS A 115 4.52 -16.62 -4.42
C LYS A 115 3.72 -16.98 -5.67
N ILE A 116 4.10 -18.05 -6.37
CA ILE A 116 3.40 -18.55 -7.55
C ILE A 116 1.94 -18.91 -7.20
N ILE A 117 1.71 -19.59 -6.08
CA ILE A 117 0.35 -19.92 -5.59
C ILE A 117 -0.46 -18.63 -5.37
N GLY A 118 0.12 -17.63 -4.71
CA GLY A 118 -0.52 -16.32 -4.49
C GLY A 118 -0.91 -15.65 -5.80
N LYS A 119 -0.01 -15.63 -6.79
CA LYS A 119 -0.25 -15.04 -8.12
C LYS A 119 -1.35 -15.75 -8.87
N HIS A 120 -1.38 -17.08 -8.87
CA HIS A 120 -2.47 -17.85 -9.48
C HIS A 120 -3.82 -17.56 -8.83
N ASN A 121 -3.89 -17.50 -7.50
CA ASN A 121 -5.12 -17.20 -6.78
C ASN A 121 -5.66 -15.79 -7.11
N LEU A 122 -4.77 -14.81 -7.24
CA LEU A 122 -5.17 -13.44 -7.60
C LEU A 122 -5.54 -13.35 -9.09
N ALA A 123 -4.79 -14.00 -9.99
CA ALA A 123 -5.09 -14.03 -11.42
C ALA A 123 -6.47 -14.69 -11.71
N THR A 124 -6.77 -15.79 -11.02
CA THR A 124 -8.09 -16.43 -11.09
C THR A 124 -9.19 -15.48 -10.63
N TYR A 125 -8.99 -14.80 -9.49
CA TYR A 125 -9.96 -13.81 -9.01
C TYR A 125 -10.18 -12.68 -10.02
N ILE A 126 -9.10 -12.17 -10.64
CA ILE A 126 -9.18 -11.11 -11.65
C ILE A 126 -9.96 -11.60 -12.87
N PHE A 127 -9.66 -12.79 -13.36
CA PHE A 127 -10.36 -13.37 -14.50
C PHE A 127 -11.85 -13.58 -14.21
N ASP A 128 -12.19 -14.20 -13.10
CA ASP A 128 -13.58 -14.51 -12.73
C ASP A 128 -14.45 -13.26 -12.52
N ASN A 129 -13.87 -12.16 -12.05
CA ASN A 129 -14.61 -10.94 -11.72
C ASN A 129 -14.53 -9.83 -12.78
N LEU A 130 -13.46 -9.80 -13.58
CA LEU A 130 -13.20 -8.72 -14.54
C LEU A 130 -13.02 -9.21 -15.98
N GLY A 131 -12.91 -10.52 -16.22
CA GLY A 131 -12.64 -11.09 -17.54
C GLY A 131 -11.24 -10.79 -18.09
N ILE A 132 -10.32 -10.29 -17.27
CA ILE A 132 -8.97 -9.93 -17.68
C ILE A 132 -8.02 -11.12 -17.42
N TYR A 133 -7.37 -11.59 -18.50
CA TYR A 133 -6.32 -12.59 -18.37
C TYR A 133 -5.00 -11.94 -17.90
N VAL A 134 -4.41 -12.47 -16.83
CA VAL A 134 -3.14 -12.00 -16.26
C VAL A 134 -2.11 -13.11 -16.36
N ASP A 135 -0.94 -12.80 -16.93
CA ASP A 135 0.19 -13.71 -16.95
C ASP A 135 0.87 -13.76 -15.58
N THR A 136 0.81 -14.92 -14.93
CA THR A 136 1.42 -15.13 -13.60
C THR A 136 2.94 -15.16 -13.62
N ASN A 137 3.59 -15.21 -14.79
CA ASN A 137 5.04 -15.06 -14.92
C ASN A 137 5.48 -13.59 -15.00
N SER A 138 4.54 -12.66 -15.24
CA SER A 138 4.86 -11.22 -15.23
C SER A 138 5.10 -10.73 -13.80
N ILE A 139 5.87 -9.66 -13.63
CA ILE A 139 6.01 -8.98 -12.32
C ILE A 139 4.64 -8.40 -11.93
N PHE A 140 4.13 -8.78 -10.76
CA PHE A 140 2.94 -8.15 -10.18
C PHE A 140 3.36 -6.91 -9.40
N ASP A 141 3.17 -5.75 -10.03
CA ASP A 141 3.46 -4.43 -9.50
C ASP A 141 2.19 -3.79 -8.95
N VAL A 142 2.15 -3.53 -7.65
CA VAL A 142 0.89 -3.31 -6.94
C VAL A 142 0.87 -1.97 -6.21
N GLN A 143 -0.19 -1.19 -6.46
CA GLN A 143 -0.51 0.01 -5.69
C GLN A 143 -1.95 -0.05 -5.17
N VAL A 144 -2.15 -0.65 -4.00
CA VAL A 144 -3.48 -0.81 -3.39
C VAL A 144 -3.58 0.01 -2.10
N LYS A 145 -4.28 1.12 -2.20
CA LYS A 145 -4.51 2.10 -1.13
C LYS A 145 -5.64 3.05 -1.52
N ARG A 146 -6.18 3.83 -0.57
CA ARG A 146 -7.19 4.85 -0.91
C ARG A 146 -6.65 5.78 -2.01
N ILE A 147 -7.52 6.17 -2.94
CA ILE A 147 -7.13 7.08 -4.02
C ILE A 147 -7.05 8.50 -3.47
N HIS A 148 -5.89 9.12 -3.65
CA HIS A 148 -5.61 10.48 -3.18
C HIS A 148 -4.45 11.08 -3.95
N GLU A 149 -4.47 12.39 -4.19
CA GLU A 149 -3.40 13.09 -4.94
C GLU A 149 -2.01 12.85 -4.31
N TYR A 150 -1.87 12.97 -2.98
CA TYR A 150 -0.57 12.80 -2.32
C TYR A 150 -0.02 11.36 -2.40
N LYS A 151 -0.87 10.34 -2.63
CA LYS A 151 -0.44 8.93 -2.80
C LYS A 151 0.11 8.65 -4.19
N ARG A 152 -0.03 9.60 -5.11
CA ARG A 152 0.56 9.65 -6.45
C ARG A 152 0.25 8.43 -7.34
N GLN A 153 -0.96 7.88 -7.27
CA GLN A 153 -1.39 6.85 -8.22
C GLN A 153 -1.28 7.31 -9.69
N HIS A 154 -1.53 8.58 -9.93
CA HIS A 154 -1.34 9.20 -11.25
C HIS A 154 0.12 9.19 -11.73
N LEU A 155 1.11 9.20 -10.83
CA LEU A 155 2.52 9.05 -11.20
C LEU A 155 2.81 7.66 -11.76
N LEU A 156 2.30 6.59 -11.09
CA LEU A 156 2.39 5.23 -11.61
C LEU A 156 1.63 5.09 -12.94
N ALA A 157 0.47 5.74 -13.07
CA ALA A 157 -0.31 5.76 -14.33
C ALA A 157 0.50 6.41 -15.48
N LEU A 158 1.18 7.53 -15.23
CA LEU A 158 2.09 8.16 -16.22
C LEU A 158 3.29 7.26 -16.56
N TRP A 159 3.82 6.52 -15.58
CA TRP A 159 4.86 5.54 -15.83
C TRP A 159 4.37 4.40 -16.75
N ILE A 160 3.13 3.95 -16.61
CA ILE A 160 2.52 2.96 -17.52
C ILE A 160 2.45 3.52 -18.94
N VAL A 161 2.03 4.77 -19.12
CA VAL A 161 2.02 5.42 -20.45
C VAL A 161 3.45 5.46 -21.03
N HIS A 162 4.44 5.78 -20.21
CA HIS A 162 5.84 5.75 -20.64
C HIS A 162 6.27 4.34 -21.10
N GLN A 163 5.94 3.28 -20.34
CA GLN A 163 6.25 1.90 -20.72
C GLN A 163 5.52 1.49 -22.00
N TYR A 164 4.23 1.85 -22.15
CA TYR A 164 3.47 1.64 -23.38
C TYR A 164 4.19 2.22 -24.59
N LEU A 165 4.61 3.48 -24.51
CA LEU A 165 5.34 4.15 -25.60
C LEU A 165 6.71 3.50 -25.88
N ARG A 166 7.43 3.04 -24.84
CA ARG A 166 8.68 2.28 -25.03
C ARG A 166 8.45 0.99 -25.82
N ILE A 167 7.42 0.22 -25.45
CA ILE A 167 7.07 -1.03 -26.15
C ILE A 167 6.68 -0.74 -27.60
N LYS A 168 5.89 0.29 -27.86
CA LYS A 168 5.52 0.74 -29.23
C LYS A 168 6.75 1.14 -30.06
N ASN A 169 7.81 1.62 -29.42
CA ASN A 169 9.09 1.95 -30.07
C ASN A 169 10.06 0.75 -30.15
N GLY A 170 9.58 -0.47 -29.88
CA GLY A 170 10.36 -1.70 -30.03
C GLY A 170 11.36 -1.98 -28.88
N VAL A 171 11.24 -1.29 -27.75
CA VAL A 171 12.09 -1.58 -26.58
C VAL A 171 11.62 -2.88 -25.93
N ASP A 172 12.54 -3.80 -25.72
CA ASP A 172 12.29 -5.01 -24.95
C ASP A 172 12.11 -4.70 -23.46
N VAL A 173 11.11 -5.31 -22.84
CA VAL A 173 10.74 -5.04 -21.44
C VAL A 173 10.48 -6.35 -20.70
N VAL A 174 10.75 -6.36 -19.41
CA VAL A 174 10.33 -7.46 -18.53
C VAL A 174 8.79 -7.41 -18.39
N PRO A 175 8.10 -8.53 -18.67
CA PRO A 175 6.65 -8.61 -18.54
C PRO A 175 6.14 -8.11 -17.18
N ARG A 176 5.13 -7.25 -17.19
CA ARG A 176 4.59 -6.63 -15.98
C ARG A 176 3.08 -6.51 -16.00
N THR A 177 2.48 -6.84 -14.88
CA THR A 177 1.06 -6.57 -14.60
C THR A 177 0.98 -5.55 -13.49
N VAL A 178 0.47 -4.36 -13.81
CA VAL A 178 0.28 -3.28 -12.82
C VAL A 178 -1.12 -3.36 -12.26
N ILE A 179 -1.22 -3.50 -10.93
CA ILE A 179 -2.49 -3.74 -10.25
C ILE A 179 -2.79 -2.58 -9.31
N PHE A 180 -3.81 -1.81 -9.63
CA PHE A 180 -4.36 -0.79 -8.75
C PHE A 180 -5.56 -1.33 -7.96
N GLY A 181 -5.79 -0.74 -6.80
CA GLY A 181 -7.00 -0.97 -6.02
C GLY A 181 -7.16 0.10 -4.96
N GLY A 182 -8.38 0.58 -4.81
CA GLY A 182 -8.66 1.63 -3.85
C GLY A 182 -10.04 2.23 -4.05
N LYS A 183 -10.44 3.08 -3.08
CA LYS A 183 -11.70 3.82 -3.13
C LYS A 183 -11.41 5.30 -3.03
N ALA A 184 -12.09 6.11 -3.84
CA ALA A 184 -12.14 7.55 -3.73
C ALA A 184 -13.23 7.95 -2.73
N ALA A 185 -13.00 9.00 -1.93
CA ALA A 185 -14.06 9.59 -1.12
C ALA A 185 -15.16 10.15 -2.05
N PRO A 186 -16.46 10.05 -1.69
CA PRO A 186 -17.56 10.43 -2.57
C PRO A 186 -17.50 11.86 -3.12
N GLY A 187 -17.06 12.82 -2.30
CA GLY A 187 -16.92 14.24 -2.68
C GLY A 187 -15.56 14.60 -3.30
N TYR A 188 -14.62 13.68 -3.40
CA TYR A 188 -13.26 13.98 -3.86
C TYR A 188 -13.16 13.85 -5.39
N TYR A 189 -13.47 14.92 -6.09
CA TYR A 189 -13.52 14.98 -7.56
C TYR A 189 -12.20 14.53 -8.21
N MET A 190 -11.06 15.07 -7.76
CA MET A 190 -9.76 14.73 -8.32
C MET A 190 -9.41 13.25 -8.16
N ALA A 191 -9.73 12.64 -7.02
CA ALA A 191 -9.53 11.21 -6.82
C ALA A 191 -10.36 10.36 -7.79
N LYS A 192 -11.57 10.79 -8.11
CA LYS A 192 -12.42 10.12 -9.13
C LYS A 192 -11.83 10.25 -10.52
N LEU A 193 -11.27 11.42 -10.88
CA LEU A 193 -10.56 11.59 -12.15
C LEU A 193 -9.31 10.69 -12.23
N ILE A 194 -8.58 10.52 -11.14
CA ILE A 194 -7.44 9.59 -11.10
C ILE A 194 -7.91 8.15 -11.36
N VAL A 195 -9.03 7.71 -10.77
CA VAL A 195 -9.60 6.38 -11.05
C VAL A 195 -9.95 6.25 -12.53
N GLN A 196 -10.65 7.23 -13.08
CA GLN A 196 -11.02 7.24 -14.51
C GLN A 196 -9.78 7.17 -15.39
N PHE A 197 -8.78 8.00 -15.14
CA PHE A 197 -7.53 8.01 -15.91
C PHE A 197 -6.81 6.65 -15.89
N ILE A 198 -6.78 5.97 -14.74
CA ILE A 198 -6.22 4.62 -14.65
C ILE A 198 -7.03 3.62 -15.48
N CYS A 199 -8.36 3.70 -15.42
CA CYS A 199 -9.24 2.81 -16.18
C CYS A 199 -9.12 3.04 -17.68
N ASP A 200 -9.04 4.30 -18.13
CA ASP A 200 -8.86 4.66 -19.55
C ASP A 200 -7.51 4.14 -20.08
N ILE A 201 -6.42 4.28 -19.28
CA ILE A 201 -5.12 3.68 -19.63
C ILE A 201 -5.22 2.16 -19.69
N ALA A 202 -5.91 1.52 -18.74
CA ALA A 202 -6.07 0.07 -18.72
C ALA A 202 -6.81 -0.43 -19.98
N GLU A 203 -7.83 0.28 -20.42
CA GLU A 203 -8.56 -0.04 -21.65
C GLU A 203 -7.64 0.04 -22.89
N VAL A 204 -6.89 1.12 -23.04
CA VAL A 204 -5.94 1.30 -24.15
C VAL A 204 -4.85 0.23 -24.13
N VAL A 205 -4.20 0.01 -23.00
CA VAL A 205 -3.09 -0.96 -22.87
C VAL A 205 -3.57 -2.38 -23.11
N ASN A 206 -4.67 -2.80 -22.49
CA ASN A 206 -5.12 -4.19 -22.54
C ASN A 206 -5.77 -4.54 -23.89
N SER A 207 -6.23 -3.56 -24.67
CA SER A 207 -6.78 -3.77 -26.02
C SER A 207 -5.72 -3.78 -27.13
N ASP A 208 -4.51 -3.28 -26.87
CA ASP A 208 -3.44 -3.21 -27.87
C ASP A 208 -2.70 -4.56 -27.98
N PRO A 209 -2.73 -5.21 -29.17
CA PRO A 209 -2.03 -6.50 -29.37
C PRO A 209 -0.53 -6.46 -29.10
N ASP A 210 0.14 -5.31 -29.29
CA ASP A 210 1.59 -5.16 -29.06
C ASP A 210 1.95 -5.26 -27.57
N MET A 211 0.98 -5.06 -26.68
CA MET A 211 1.13 -5.15 -25.21
C MET A 211 0.98 -6.57 -24.70
N LYS A 212 0.42 -7.49 -25.50
CA LYS A 212 0.17 -8.86 -25.07
C LYS A 212 1.45 -9.57 -24.62
N GLY A 213 1.44 -10.10 -23.41
CA GLY A 213 2.59 -10.75 -22.78
C GLY A 213 3.69 -9.80 -22.30
N LYS A 214 3.50 -8.48 -22.37
CA LYS A 214 4.49 -7.47 -21.97
C LYS A 214 3.98 -6.54 -20.89
N LEU A 215 2.77 -6.00 -21.05
CA LEU A 215 2.19 -5.04 -20.12
C LEU A 215 0.68 -5.29 -20.00
N CYS A 216 0.20 -5.42 -18.77
CA CYS A 216 -1.21 -5.52 -18.41
C CYS A 216 -1.54 -4.55 -17.29
N VAL A 217 -2.70 -3.94 -17.30
CA VAL A 217 -3.15 -3.01 -16.26
C VAL A 217 -4.50 -3.45 -15.73
N VAL A 218 -4.59 -3.55 -14.39
CA VAL A 218 -5.81 -4.00 -13.70
C VAL A 218 -6.18 -2.98 -12.64
N PHE A 219 -7.44 -2.56 -12.62
CA PHE A 219 -8.02 -1.82 -11.50
C PHE A 219 -9.01 -2.73 -10.75
N LEU A 220 -8.70 -3.04 -9.50
CA LEU A 220 -9.54 -3.88 -8.64
C LEU A 220 -10.66 -3.04 -8.01
N PRO A 221 -11.93 -3.22 -8.42
CA PRO A 221 -13.04 -2.49 -7.84
C PRO A 221 -13.31 -2.92 -6.40
N ASN A 222 -13.93 -2.03 -5.62
CA ASN A 222 -14.35 -2.32 -4.24
C ASN A 222 -13.23 -2.86 -3.34
N TYR A 223 -11.98 -2.42 -3.55
CA TYR A 223 -10.86 -2.85 -2.75
C TYR A 223 -11.19 -2.80 -1.24
N SER A 224 -10.92 -3.87 -0.55
CA SER A 224 -11.26 -4.09 0.86
C SER A 224 -10.18 -4.90 1.56
N VAL A 225 -10.27 -5.01 2.88
CA VAL A 225 -9.39 -5.88 3.68
C VAL A 225 -9.41 -7.32 3.15
N LYS A 226 -10.60 -7.84 2.82
CA LYS A 226 -10.77 -9.21 2.31
C LYS A 226 -10.11 -9.41 0.93
N LEU A 227 -10.15 -8.39 0.07
CA LEU A 227 -9.44 -8.44 -1.22
C LEU A 227 -7.93 -8.28 -1.01
N GLY A 228 -7.51 -7.48 -0.04
CA GLY A 228 -6.11 -7.35 0.36
C GLY A 228 -5.48 -8.69 0.75
N GLU A 229 -6.21 -9.56 1.43
CA GLU A 229 -5.76 -10.93 1.79
C GLU A 229 -5.36 -11.78 0.57
N LYS A 230 -5.89 -11.47 -0.63
CA LYS A 230 -5.50 -12.10 -1.89
C LYS A 230 -4.35 -11.36 -2.58
N VAL A 231 -4.30 -10.04 -2.43
CA VAL A 231 -3.33 -9.18 -3.11
C VAL A 231 -1.94 -9.26 -2.48
N TYR A 232 -1.83 -9.20 -1.14
CA TYR A 232 -0.53 -9.17 -0.46
C TYR A 232 0.34 -10.41 -0.73
N PRO A 233 -0.19 -11.65 -0.71
CA PRO A 233 0.59 -12.86 -1.06
C PRO A 233 1.07 -12.89 -2.52
N ALA A 234 0.34 -12.26 -3.43
CA ALA A 234 0.58 -12.31 -4.87
C ALA A 234 1.58 -11.25 -5.37
N ALA A 235 1.78 -10.17 -4.64
CA ALA A 235 2.57 -9.04 -5.10
C ALA A 235 4.08 -9.35 -5.10
N ASP A 236 4.76 -8.98 -6.19
CA ASP A 236 6.22 -9.00 -6.29
C ASP A 236 6.81 -7.64 -5.89
N LEU A 237 6.17 -6.56 -6.32
CA LEU A 237 6.56 -5.19 -6.08
C LEU A 237 5.37 -4.37 -5.57
N SER A 238 5.61 -3.53 -4.60
CA SER A 238 4.60 -2.62 -4.04
C SER A 238 5.04 -1.18 -4.16
N GLU A 239 4.19 -0.33 -4.74
CA GLU A 239 4.43 1.08 -4.94
C GLU A 239 4.10 1.90 -3.69
N GLN A 240 5.15 2.39 -3.02
CA GLN A 240 5.09 3.25 -1.83
C GLN A 240 5.67 4.63 -2.18
N ILE A 241 4.99 5.33 -3.09
CA ILE A 241 5.48 6.55 -3.75
C ILE A 241 4.73 7.81 -3.32
N SER A 242 4.19 7.86 -2.12
CA SER A 242 3.52 9.06 -1.58
C SER A 242 4.46 10.26 -1.51
N THR A 243 3.89 11.48 -1.54
CA THR A 243 4.68 12.70 -1.34
C THR A 243 5.30 12.73 0.06
N ALA A 244 6.55 13.22 0.17
CA ALA A 244 7.30 13.33 1.42
C ALA A 244 6.49 13.93 2.57
N GLY A 245 6.57 13.33 3.76
CA GLY A 245 5.93 13.80 4.98
C GLY A 245 4.39 13.74 4.97
N LYS A 246 3.76 13.12 3.95
CA LYS A 246 2.29 13.04 3.84
C LYS A 246 1.72 11.67 4.22
N GLU A 247 2.51 10.61 4.12
CA GLU A 247 2.12 9.27 4.60
C GLU A 247 2.78 9.02 5.95
N ALA A 248 2.03 9.12 7.04
CA ALA A 248 2.55 9.12 8.41
C ALA A 248 3.27 7.81 8.79
N SER A 249 2.78 6.67 8.35
CA SER A 249 3.36 5.34 8.59
C SER A 249 3.01 4.40 7.44
N GLY A 250 1.74 4.43 6.99
CA GLY A 250 1.20 3.35 6.19
C GLY A 250 1.13 2.03 6.95
N THR A 251 0.39 1.08 6.44
CA THR A 251 0.34 -0.30 6.95
C THR A 251 0.37 -1.33 5.83
N GLY A 252 0.13 -0.89 4.59
CA GLY A 252 0.23 -1.73 3.40
C GLY A 252 1.67 -2.23 3.18
N ASN A 253 2.64 -1.35 3.33
CA ASN A 253 4.07 -1.67 3.27
C ASN A 253 4.44 -2.86 4.18
N MET A 254 4.02 -2.82 5.45
CA MET A 254 4.28 -3.90 6.42
C MET A 254 3.68 -5.24 5.95
N LYS A 255 2.43 -5.22 5.42
CA LYS A 255 1.74 -6.42 4.92
C LYS A 255 2.41 -7.01 3.69
N PHE A 256 2.88 -6.16 2.78
CA PHE A 256 3.64 -6.57 1.61
C PHE A 256 4.96 -7.21 2.00
N GLN A 257 5.75 -6.57 2.87
CA GLN A 257 7.02 -7.11 3.35
C GLN A 257 6.85 -8.46 4.05
N MET A 258 5.83 -8.60 4.90
CA MET A 258 5.49 -9.89 5.55
C MET A 258 5.20 -11.02 4.57
N ASN A 259 4.83 -10.70 3.34
CA ASN A 259 4.55 -11.66 2.27
C ASN A 259 5.69 -11.75 1.23
N GLY A 260 6.89 -11.27 1.57
CA GLY A 260 8.06 -11.35 0.69
C GLY A 260 7.95 -10.46 -0.56
N CYS A 261 7.23 -9.35 -0.47
CA CYS A 261 7.10 -8.37 -1.53
C CYS A 261 8.15 -7.26 -1.38
N LEU A 262 8.80 -6.88 -2.47
CA LEU A 262 9.69 -5.73 -2.49
C LEU A 262 8.89 -4.43 -2.43
N LEU A 263 9.44 -3.43 -1.74
CA LEU A 263 8.87 -2.08 -1.72
C LEU A 263 9.67 -1.18 -2.65
N TYR A 264 8.99 -0.49 -3.55
CA TYR A 264 9.55 0.63 -4.27
C TYR A 264 9.16 1.92 -3.56
N THR A 265 10.15 2.59 -2.99
CA THR A 265 9.95 3.85 -2.26
C THR A 265 10.53 5.00 -3.05
N SER A 266 9.92 6.18 -2.95
CA SER A 266 10.58 7.44 -3.30
C SER A 266 11.28 7.99 -2.05
N ASP A 267 12.25 8.90 -2.19
CA ASP A 267 12.99 9.56 -1.09
C ASP A 267 12.09 10.09 0.04
N ALA A 268 10.81 10.05 -0.17
CA ALA A 268 9.76 10.52 0.70
C ALA A 268 9.15 9.42 1.58
N ALA A 269 9.44 8.17 1.33
CA ALA A 269 8.81 7.02 1.99
C ALA A 269 9.78 6.21 2.86
N ASP A 270 11.03 6.67 2.97
CA ASP A 270 12.10 6.01 3.75
C ASP A 270 12.12 6.43 5.23
N ASP A 271 11.13 7.21 5.68
CA ASP A 271 11.00 7.68 7.07
C ASP A 271 10.01 6.82 7.88
#